data_213bbb94fc50d5f1570b9b2ce1bb3ecc
#
_entry.id   213bbb94fc50d5f1570b9b2ce1bb3ecc
#
_cell.length_a   1.000
_cell.length_b   1.000
_cell.length_c   1.000
_cell.angle_alpha   90.00
_cell.angle_beta   90.00
_cell.angle_gamma   90.00
#
_symmetry.space_group_name_H-M   'P 1'
#
loop_
_entity.id
_entity.type
_entity.pdbx_description
1 polymer ?
#
loop_
_entity_poly.entity_id
_entity_poly.type
_entity_poly.pdbx_seq_one_letter_code
_entity_poly.pdbx_strand_id
1 'polypeptide(L)'
;WIANVSDEELAAELAEMKKAADAGDDSAAVDAFFQDLAFGTAGLRGTLGAGTNRMNIYTVGRATQGFADYLNANFENPSVAIARDSRNKGELFVQVTASILAANGIVAHVYPKISPVPTLSFAVRDLGCSGGICMTASHNPAAYNGYKAYGPDGCQITSEAAKAISASIANTDAFSGVKTMGFDEAVASGMVKWIDDAVLERYYDAVLSKSVSSLSAEQVAEAPLKLVYTPLNGTGLIPVTTVLERAGITDITVVPEQREPNGDFPTCPYPNP
;
A
#
# COMPACT_ATOMS: atom_id res chain seq x y z
N TRP A 1 4.96 -0.75 -25.28
CA TRP A 1 5.64 -0.28 -24.10
C TRP A 1 6.80 0.64 -24.42
N ILE A 2 7.85 0.21 -25.11
CA ILE A 2 9.04 1.02 -25.40
C ILE A 2 8.72 2.41 -25.97
N ALA A 3 7.71 2.52 -26.83
CA ALA A 3 7.32 3.79 -27.44
C ALA A 3 6.53 4.74 -26.51
N ASN A 4 5.98 4.23 -25.41
CA ASN A 4 5.02 4.96 -24.58
C ASN A 4 5.49 5.18 -23.12
N VAL A 5 6.54 4.47 -22.69
CA VAL A 5 7.08 4.62 -21.33
C VAL A 5 7.84 5.93 -21.20
N SER A 6 7.44 6.75 -20.24
CA SER A 6 8.09 8.03 -19.89
C SER A 6 8.96 7.99 -18.64
N ASP A 7 8.84 6.93 -17.83
CA ASP A 7 9.69 6.71 -16.65
C ASP A 7 11.07 6.24 -17.11
N GLU A 8 12.13 6.96 -16.71
CA GLU A 8 13.50 6.73 -17.19
C GLU A 8 14.07 5.38 -16.74
N GLU A 9 13.75 4.94 -15.52
CA GLU A 9 14.22 3.65 -14.98
C GLU A 9 13.58 2.49 -15.74
N LEU A 10 12.26 2.53 -15.95
CA LEU A 10 11.55 1.52 -16.70
C LEU A 10 11.95 1.53 -18.20
N ALA A 11 12.22 2.69 -18.76
CA ALA A 11 12.71 2.81 -20.15
C ALA A 11 14.09 2.17 -20.31
N ALA A 12 15.00 2.38 -19.35
CA ALA A 12 16.32 1.77 -19.35
C ALA A 12 16.22 0.23 -19.22
N GLU A 13 15.37 -0.28 -18.33
CA GLU A 13 15.12 -1.72 -18.15
C GLU A 13 14.57 -2.34 -19.46
N LEU A 14 13.62 -1.69 -20.12
CA LEU A 14 13.07 -2.14 -21.41
C LEU A 14 14.12 -2.14 -22.52
N ALA A 15 15.02 -1.17 -22.53
CA ALA A 15 16.11 -1.12 -23.51
C ALA A 15 17.08 -2.30 -23.35
N GLU A 16 17.43 -2.67 -22.10
CA GLU A 16 18.27 -3.85 -21.84
C GLU A 16 17.54 -5.15 -22.17
N MET A 17 16.24 -5.28 -21.85
CA MET A 17 15.43 -6.45 -22.25
C MET A 17 15.41 -6.59 -23.78
N LYS A 18 15.20 -5.49 -24.49
CA LYS A 18 15.22 -5.49 -25.97
C LYS A 18 16.56 -5.90 -26.52
N LYS A 19 17.65 -5.36 -26.00
CA LYS A 19 19.01 -5.70 -26.42
C LYS A 19 19.33 -7.18 -26.22
N ALA A 20 18.93 -7.76 -25.09
CA ALA A 20 19.08 -9.20 -24.82
C ALA A 20 18.26 -10.05 -25.82
N ALA A 21 17.00 -9.66 -26.07
CA ALA A 21 16.13 -10.35 -27.03
C ALA A 21 16.69 -10.29 -28.47
N ASP A 22 17.20 -9.12 -28.90
CA ASP A 22 17.85 -8.95 -30.21
C ASP A 22 19.12 -9.81 -30.33
N ALA A 23 19.76 -10.16 -29.20
CA ALA A 23 20.91 -11.08 -29.15
C ALA A 23 20.51 -12.57 -29.01
N GLY A 24 19.22 -12.89 -28.96
CA GLY A 24 18.68 -14.24 -28.91
C GLY A 24 18.27 -14.74 -27.52
N ASP A 25 18.31 -13.88 -26.46
CA ASP A 25 17.81 -14.17 -25.13
C ASP A 25 16.60 -13.29 -24.83
N ASP A 26 15.40 -13.80 -25.06
CA ASP A 26 14.13 -13.12 -24.79
C ASP A 26 13.50 -13.48 -23.43
N SER A 27 14.19 -14.26 -22.60
CA SER A 27 13.65 -14.79 -21.32
C SER A 27 13.12 -13.71 -20.38
N ALA A 28 13.86 -12.62 -20.22
CA ALA A 28 13.44 -11.50 -19.36
C ALA A 28 12.21 -10.77 -19.92
N ALA A 29 12.17 -10.58 -21.26
CA ALA A 29 11.02 -9.94 -21.92
C ALA A 29 9.77 -10.85 -21.83
N VAL A 30 9.93 -12.13 -22.05
CA VAL A 30 8.84 -13.11 -21.91
C VAL A 30 8.30 -13.09 -20.50
N ASP A 31 9.14 -13.18 -19.47
CA ASP A 31 8.73 -13.16 -18.05
C ASP A 31 8.01 -11.85 -17.67
N ALA A 32 8.45 -10.72 -18.22
CA ALA A 32 7.85 -9.40 -17.95
C ALA A 32 6.49 -9.18 -18.64
N PHE A 33 6.22 -9.86 -19.78
CA PHE A 33 5.07 -9.57 -20.63
C PHE A 33 4.18 -10.76 -20.99
N PHE A 34 4.44 -11.99 -20.51
CA PHE A 34 3.65 -13.16 -20.90
C PHE A 34 2.19 -13.10 -20.43
N GLN A 35 1.89 -12.25 -19.45
CA GLN A 35 0.54 -12.00 -18.93
C GLN A 35 0.43 -10.61 -18.29
N ASP A 36 -0.78 -10.18 -18.02
CA ASP A 36 -1.05 -9.05 -17.13
C ASP A 36 -1.07 -9.52 -15.66
N LEU A 37 -0.67 -8.66 -14.71
CA LEU A 37 -0.90 -8.92 -13.31
C LEU A 37 -2.40 -9.08 -13.03
N ALA A 38 -2.76 -10.23 -12.46
CA ALA A 38 -4.15 -10.50 -12.10
C ALA A 38 -4.57 -9.64 -10.89
N PHE A 39 -5.73 -8.98 -11.02
CA PHE A 39 -6.39 -8.30 -9.90
C PHE A 39 -7.45 -9.22 -9.29
N GLY A 40 -7.34 -9.50 -8.00
CA GLY A 40 -8.29 -10.35 -7.27
C GLY A 40 -8.76 -9.70 -5.97
N THR A 41 -9.40 -10.47 -5.09
CA THR A 41 -9.85 -10.01 -3.76
C THR A 41 -8.71 -9.50 -2.87
N ALA A 42 -7.47 -9.96 -3.12
CA ALA A 42 -6.27 -9.47 -2.46
C ALA A 42 -5.60 -8.30 -3.21
N GLY A 43 -6.22 -7.79 -4.30
CA GLY A 43 -5.64 -6.76 -5.16
C GLY A 43 -4.62 -7.31 -6.15
N LEU A 44 -3.52 -6.55 -6.42
CA LEU A 44 -2.37 -6.95 -7.25
C LEU A 44 -1.16 -7.28 -6.38
N ARG A 45 -0.29 -8.16 -6.86
CA ARG A 45 1.03 -8.40 -6.29
C ARG A 45 1.97 -8.94 -7.36
N GLY A 46 3.19 -8.40 -7.42
CA GLY A 46 4.22 -8.84 -8.35
C GLY A 46 5.59 -8.29 -8.00
N THR A 47 6.61 -8.70 -8.72
CA THR A 47 7.92 -8.09 -8.65
C THR A 47 7.91 -6.69 -9.26
N LEU A 48 8.75 -5.81 -8.75
CA LEU A 48 8.98 -4.47 -9.31
C LEU A 48 9.66 -4.57 -10.68
N GLY A 49 9.35 -3.68 -11.61
CA GLY A 49 10.02 -3.56 -12.89
C GLY A 49 9.10 -3.22 -14.07
N ALA A 50 9.68 -3.19 -15.24
CA ALA A 50 8.98 -2.92 -16.50
C ALA A 50 8.19 -4.16 -16.98
N GLY A 51 6.99 -3.93 -17.49
CA GLY A 51 6.14 -4.98 -18.07
C GLY A 51 4.76 -5.07 -17.46
N THR A 52 3.87 -5.79 -18.13
CA THR A 52 2.49 -5.99 -17.70
C THR A 52 2.37 -6.98 -16.55
N ASN A 53 3.35 -7.88 -16.40
CA ASN A 53 3.46 -8.85 -15.28
C ASN A 53 4.32 -8.33 -14.13
N ARG A 54 4.46 -7.01 -14.00
CA ARG A 54 5.29 -6.34 -12.99
C ARG A 54 4.51 -5.23 -12.28
N MET A 55 4.93 -4.94 -11.03
CA MET A 55 4.46 -3.77 -10.31
C MET A 55 5.27 -2.54 -10.76
N ASN A 56 4.60 -1.60 -11.38
CA ASN A 56 5.14 -0.31 -11.82
C ASN A 56 4.03 0.75 -11.86
N ILE A 57 4.38 1.99 -12.21
CA ILE A 57 3.43 3.11 -12.24
C ILE A 57 2.27 2.89 -13.22
N TYR A 58 2.48 2.15 -14.30
CA TYR A 58 1.44 1.89 -15.32
C TYR A 58 0.46 0.80 -14.87
N THR A 59 0.94 -0.29 -14.27
CA THR A 59 0.09 -1.37 -13.74
C THR A 59 -0.68 -0.90 -12.50
N VAL A 60 -0.05 -0.12 -11.62
CA VAL A 60 -0.71 0.57 -10.49
C VAL A 60 -1.73 1.57 -11.01
N GLY A 61 -1.39 2.33 -12.07
CA GLY A 61 -2.29 3.29 -12.69
C GLY A 61 -3.56 2.64 -13.23
N ARG A 62 -3.43 1.56 -14.01
CA ARG A 62 -4.58 0.78 -14.50
C ARG A 62 -5.46 0.27 -13.37
N ALA A 63 -4.84 -0.30 -12.33
CA ALA A 63 -5.56 -0.81 -11.18
C ALA A 63 -6.33 0.29 -10.46
N THR A 64 -5.71 1.46 -10.30
CA THR A 64 -6.34 2.62 -9.65
C THR A 64 -7.48 3.19 -10.49
N GLN A 65 -7.32 3.26 -11.83
CA GLN A 65 -8.41 3.70 -12.71
C GLN A 65 -9.61 2.74 -12.61
N GLY A 66 -9.37 1.42 -12.66
CA GLY A 66 -10.44 0.44 -12.51
C GLY A 66 -11.12 0.50 -11.15
N PHE A 67 -10.38 0.78 -10.08
CA PHE A 67 -10.95 1.00 -8.74
C PHE A 67 -11.75 2.30 -8.68
N ALA A 68 -11.25 3.39 -9.29
CA ALA A 68 -11.95 4.66 -9.38
C ALA A 68 -13.29 4.55 -10.14
N ASP A 69 -13.29 3.85 -11.27
CA ASP A 69 -14.50 3.60 -12.06
C ASP A 69 -15.55 2.82 -11.24
N TYR A 70 -15.12 1.79 -10.51
CA TYR A 70 -15.99 1.04 -9.61
C TYR A 70 -16.57 1.92 -8.50
N LEU A 71 -15.74 2.76 -7.86
CA LEU A 71 -16.20 3.64 -6.78
C LEU A 71 -17.19 4.68 -7.29
N ASN A 72 -16.93 5.33 -8.42
CA ASN A 72 -17.81 6.32 -9.02
C ASN A 72 -19.16 5.71 -9.49
N ALA A 73 -19.17 4.43 -9.85
CA ALA A 73 -20.41 3.73 -10.23
C ALA A 73 -21.27 3.29 -9.02
N ASN A 74 -20.67 3.15 -7.83
CA ASN A 74 -21.35 2.53 -6.69
C ASN A 74 -21.53 3.47 -5.48
N PHE A 75 -20.85 4.62 -5.45
CA PHE A 75 -20.89 5.54 -4.32
C PHE A 75 -21.10 6.98 -4.78
N GLU A 76 -21.86 7.73 -4.02
CA GLU A 76 -21.98 9.18 -4.19
C GLU A 76 -20.85 9.89 -3.45
N ASN A 77 -20.08 10.76 -4.15
CA ASN A 77 -18.93 11.48 -3.60
C ASN A 77 -17.91 10.57 -2.89
N PRO A 78 -17.34 9.54 -3.57
CA PRO A 78 -16.46 8.58 -2.95
C PRO A 78 -15.17 9.22 -2.42
N SER A 79 -14.63 8.60 -1.37
CA SER A 79 -13.29 8.90 -0.86
C SER A 79 -12.54 7.61 -0.51
N VAL A 80 -11.21 7.68 -0.48
CA VAL A 80 -10.34 6.51 -0.29
C VAL A 80 -9.25 6.82 0.73
N ALA A 81 -9.06 5.96 1.72
CA ALA A 81 -7.90 6.01 2.59
C ALA A 81 -6.72 5.25 1.98
N ILE A 82 -5.49 5.80 2.07
CA ILE A 82 -4.30 5.19 1.47
C ILE A 82 -3.20 5.06 2.51
N ALA A 83 -2.61 3.85 2.60
CA ALA A 83 -1.43 3.56 3.39
C ALA A 83 -0.38 2.82 2.57
N ARG A 84 0.85 2.79 3.09
CA ARG A 84 1.96 1.99 2.55
C ARG A 84 2.81 1.40 3.65
N ASP A 85 3.51 0.33 3.33
CA ASP A 85 4.57 -0.22 4.17
C ASP A 85 5.96 0.37 3.81
N SER A 86 7.03 -0.28 4.29
CA SER A 86 8.41 0.16 4.09
C SER A 86 9.00 -0.20 2.72
N ARG A 87 8.27 -0.92 1.86
CA ARG A 87 8.77 -1.44 0.58
C ARG A 87 9.18 -0.36 -0.41
N ASN A 88 10.19 -0.71 -1.23
CA ASN A 88 10.67 0.13 -2.31
C ASN A 88 9.53 0.53 -3.26
N LYS A 89 9.59 1.75 -3.82
CA LYS A 89 8.56 2.36 -4.69
C LYS A 89 7.19 2.58 -4.02
N GLY A 90 7.00 2.24 -2.73
CA GLY A 90 5.71 2.39 -2.05
C GLY A 90 5.20 3.83 -2.05
N GLU A 91 6.07 4.82 -1.83
CA GLU A 91 5.72 6.25 -1.85
C GLU A 91 5.31 6.72 -3.25
N LEU A 92 6.09 6.34 -4.28
CA LEU A 92 5.77 6.65 -5.67
C LEU A 92 4.39 6.08 -6.05
N PHE A 93 4.10 4.84 -5.68
CA PHE A 93 2.81 4.22 -5.97
C PHE A 93 1.64 4.90 -5.24
N VAL A 94 1.85 5.38 -4.01
CA VAL A 94 0.86 6.20 -3.29
C VAL A 94 0.59 7.51 -4.03
N GLN A 95 1.64 8.22 -4.49
CA GLN A 95 1.48 9.47 -5.22
C GLN A 95 0.73 9.25 -6.54
N VAL A 96 1.11 8.23 -7.32
CA VAL A 96 0.40 7.85 -8.57
C VAL A 96 -1.07 7.54 -8.30
N THR A 97 -1.35 6.73 -7.28
CA THR A 97 -2.71 6.36 -6.90
C THR A 97 -3.54 7.57 -6.48
N ALA A 98 -3.00 8.43 -5.62
CA ALA A 98 -3.71 9.61 -5.15
C ALA A 98 -3.98 10.62 -6.29
N SER A 99 -3.03 10.79 -7.21
CA SER A 99 -3.17 11.62 -8.40
C SER A 99 -4.28 11.15 -9.34
N ILE A 100 -4.39 9.84 -9.54
CA ILE A 100 -5.43 9.23 -10.38
C ILE A 100 -6.80 9.34 -9.72
N LEU A 101 -6.91 9.06 -8.41
CA LEU A 101 -8.16 9.22 -7.67
C LEU A 101 -8.64 10.67 -7.73
N ALA A 102 -7.76 11.63 -7.50
CA ALA A 102 -8.05 13.06 -7.58
C ALA A 102 -8.55 13.47 -8.98
N ALA A 103 -7.89 13.00 -10.06
CA ALA A 103 -8.30 13.26 -11.43
C ALA A 103 -9.66 12.63 -11.80
N ASN A 104 -10.10 11.63 -11.04
CA ASN A 104 -11.43 11.01 -11.15
C ASN A 104 -12.47 11.60 -10.18
N GLY A 105 -12.16 12.71 -9.50
CA GLY A 105 -13.07 13.38 -8.56
C GLY A 105 -13.19 12.69 -7.20
N ILE A 106 -12.27 11.80 -6.85
CA ILE A 106 -12.28 11.00 -5.61
C ILE A 106 -11.28 11.58 -4.63
N VAL A 107 -11.73 11.95 -3.43
CA VAL A 107 -10.84 12.45 -2.38
C VAL A 107 -9.97 11.31 -1.84
N ALA A 108 -8.65 11.51 -1.83
CA ALA A 108 -7.68 10.59 -1.27
C ALA A 108 -7.21 11.07 0.10
N HIS A 109 -7.46 10.28 1.16
CA HIS A 109 -6.91 10.48 2.50
C HIS A 109 -5.63 9.65 2.65
N VAL A 110 -4.47 10.28 2.74
CA VAL A 110 -3.17 9.62 2.65
C VAL A 110 -2.44 9.68 3.99
N TYR A 111 -1.97 8.55 4.48
CA TYR A 111 -1.05 8.54 5.61
C TYR A 111 0.29 9.18 5.22
N PRO A 112 0.80 10.18 5.96
CA PRO A 112 2.05 10.86 5.63
C PRO A 112 3.29 9.97 5.83
N LYS A 113 3.15 8.93 6.65
CA LYS A 113 4.21 7.96 6.98
C LYS A 113 3.74 6.54 6.68
N ILE A 114 4.69 5.61 6.69
CA ILE A 114 4.33 4.18 6.62
C ILE A 114 3.37 3.82 7.77
N SER A 115 2.40 2.98 7.46
CA SER A 115 1.35 2.61 8.41
C SER A 115 0.90 1.17 8.18
N PRO A 116 0.67 0.37 9.24
CA PRO A 116 0.25 -1.00 9.07
C PRO A 116 -1.20 -1.11 8.58
N VAL A 117 -1.52 -2.23 7.93
CA VAL A 117 -2.87 -2.51 7.41
C VAL A 117 -3.99 -2.29 8.43
N PRO A 118 -3.88 -2.66 9.72
CA PRO A 118 -4.94 -2.39 10.69
C PRO A 118 -5.28 -0.92 10.87
N THR A 119 -4.30 -0.01 10.79
CA THR A 119 -4.56 1.43 10.86
C THR A 119 -5.31 1.92 9.63
N LEU A 120 -5.01 1.39 8.43
CA LEU A 120 -5.76 1.68 7.21
C LEU A 120 -7.22 1.22 7.34
N SER A 121 -7.44 -0.03 7.74
CA SER A 121 -8.78 -0.59 7.96
C SER A 121 -9.60 0.25 8.94
N PHE A 122 -8.96 0.75 9.99
CA PHE A 122 -9.58 1.67 10.95
C PHE A 122 -9.91 3.02 10.28
N ALA A 123 -8.94 3.63 9.57
CA ALA A 123 -9.12 4.93 8.94
C ALA A 123 -10.24 4.93 7.89
N VAL A 124 -10.40 3.85 7.12
CA VAL A 124 -11.52 3.70 6.17
C VAL A 124 -12.86 3.91 6.87
N ARG A 125 -13.06 3.28 8.03
CA ARG A 125 -14.31 3.36 8.80
C ARG A 125 -14.42 4.66 9.58
N ASP A 126 -13.35 5.12 10.19
CA ASP A 126 -13.30 6.32 11.03
C ASP A 126 -13.54 7.60 10.22
N LEU A 127 -13.03 7.65 8.99
CA LEU A 127 -13.21 8.77 8.06
C LEU A 127 -14.44 8.61 7.15
N GLY A 128 -15.16 7.49 7.23
CA GLY A 128 -16.31 7.20 6.36
C GLY A 128 -15.93 7.06 4.89
N CYS A 129 -14.73 6.54 4.58
CA CYS A 129 -14.28 6.35 3.22
C CYS A 129 -15.07 5.24 2.50
N SER A 130 -15.25 5.40 1.19
CA SER A 130 -15.88 4.38 0.32
C SER A 130 -14.97 3.17 0.07
N GLY A 131 -13.67 3.30 0.36
CA GLY A 131 -12.71 2.23 0.26
C GLY A 131 -11.35 2.60 0.80
N GLY A 132 -10.41 1.66 0.69
CA GLY A 132 -9.02 1.85 1.10
C GLY A 132 -8.02 1.17 0.17
N ILE A 133 -6.80 1.67 0.16
CA ILE A 133 -5.69 1.08 -0.61
C ILE A 133 -4.46 0.98 0.28
N CYS A 134 -3.81 -0.18 0.29
CA CYS A 134 -2.51 -0.37 0.95
C CYS A 134 -1.46 -0.83 -0.06
N MET A 135 -0.40 -0.04 -0.21
CA MET A 135 0.77 -0.44 -0.98
C MET A 135 1.64 -1.37 -0.13
N THR A 136 1.51 -2.66 -0.36
CA THR A 136 2.21 -3.70 0.40
C THR A 136 2.18 -5.05 -0.32
N ALA A 137 3.26 -5.81 -0.23
CA ALA A 137 3.31 -7.22 -0.61
C ALA A 137 3.37 -8.14 0.63
N SER A 138 2.90 -7.68 1.80
CA SER A 138 2.88 -8.45 3.04
C SER A 138 4.29 -8.94 3.45
N HIS A 139 4.54 -10.24 3.38
CA HIS A 139 5.77 -10.93 3.75
C HIS A 139 6.58 -11.48 2.55
N ASN A 140 6.30 -11.00 1.35
CA ASN A 140 7.11 -11.38 0.18
C ASN A 140 8.52 -10.76 0.24
N PRO A 141 9.52 -11.33 -0.45
CA PRO A 141 10.85 -10.75 -0.57
C PRO A 141 10.85 -9.29 -1.07
N ALA A 142 11.98 -8.59 -0.88
CA ALA A 142 12.13 -7.16 -1.17
C ALA A 142 11.81 -6.76 -2.63
N ALA A 143 12.04 -7.68 -3.59
CA ALA A 143 11.74 -7.45 -5.00
C ALA A 143 10.24 -7.27 -5.30
N TYR A 144 9.35 -7.61 -4.36
CA TYR A 144 7.90 -7.53 -4.54
C TYR A 144 7.31 -6.25 -3.96
N ASN A 145 6.27 -5.73 -4.62
CA ASN A 145 5.30 -4.82 -4.03
C ASN A 145 3.88 -5.26 -4.42
N GLY A 146 2.87 -4.58 -3.91
CA GLY A 146 1.48 -4.91 -4.17
C GLY A 146 0.54 -3.75 -3.90
N TYR A 147 -0.67 -3.91 -4.38
CA TYR A 147 -1.78 -2.97 -4.26
C TYR A 147 -2.97 -3.73 -3.68
N LYS A 148 -3.26 -3.57 -2.41
CA LYS A 148 -4.42 -4.20 -1.75
C LYS A 148 -5.58 -3.22 -1.68
N ALA A 149 -6.77 -3.66 -2.12
CA ALA A 149 -7.99 -2.87 -2.07
C ALA A 149 -8.92 -3.32 -0.95
N TYR A 150 -9.57 -2.34 -0.32
CA TYR A 150 -10.48 -2.51 0.83
C TYR A 150 -11.82 -1.85 0.53
N GLY A 151 -12.90 -2.44 1.04
CA GLY A 151 -14.25 -1.88 1.00
C GLY A 151 -14.52 -0.89 2.12
N PRO A 152 -15.73 -0.29 2.17
CA PRO A 152 -16.10 0.72 3.17
C PRO A 152 -16.17 0.17 4.60
N ASP A 153 -16.26 -1.15 4.76
CA ASP A 153 -16.20 -1.85 6.05
C ASP A 153 -14.78 -2.00 6.60
N GLY A 154 -13.76 -1.58 5.84
CA GLY A 154 -12.35 -1.75 6.19
C GLY A 154 -11.81 -3.17 5.98
N CYS A 155 -12.58 -4.08 5.37
CA CYS A 155 -12.14 -5.41 4.96
C CYS A 155 -11.66 -5.42 3.51
N GLN A 156 -10.90 -6.43 3.12
CA GLN A 156 -10.57 -6.62 1.69
C GLN A 156 -11.85 -6.73 0.87
N ILE A 157 -11.81 -6.23 -0.37
CA ILE A 157 -12.97 -6.19 -1.26
C ILE A 157 -13.55 -7.59 -1.50
N THR A 158 -14.86 -7.64 -1.75
CA THR A 158 -15.57 -8.87 -2.08
C THR A 158 -15.17 -9.42 -3.46
N SER A 159 -15.47 -10.70 -3.71
CA SER A 159 -15.25 -11.30 -5.04
C SER A 159 -16.05 -10.61 -6.15
N GLU A 160 -17.22 -10.06 -5.83
CA GLU A 160 -18.06 -9.32 -6.77
C GLU A 160 -17.41 -7.97 -7.13
N ALA A 161 -16.98 -7.20 -6.14
CA ALA A 161 -16.24 -5.96 -6.37
C ALA A 161 -14.94 -6.21 -7.15
N ALA A 162 -14.18 -7.25 -6.79
CA ALA A 162 -12.94 -7.61 -7.50
C ALA A 162 -13.20 -7.95 -8.98
N LYS A 163 -14.29 -8.65 -9.31
CA LYS A 163 -14.67 -8.94 -10.71
C LYS A 163 -15.02 -7.66 -11.47
N ALA A 164 -15.79 -6.75 -10.88
CA ALA A 164 -16.17 -5.49 -11.51
C ALA A 164 -14.93 -4.61 -11.78
N ILE A 165 -14.04 -4.48 -10.79
CA ILE A 165 -12.78 -3.74 -10.93
C ILE A 165 -11.88 -4.39 -11.99
N SER A 166 -11.73 -5.70 -11.99
CA SER A 166 -10.93 -6.44 -13.00
C SER A 166 -11.46 -6.22 -14.42
N ALA A 167 -12.79 -6.18 -14.59
CA ALA A 167 -13.39 -5.89 -15.89
C ALA A 167 -13.07 -4.47 -16.37
N SER A 168 -13.08 -3.46 -15.50
CA SER A 168 -12.65 -2.11 -15.84
C SER A 168 -11.17 -2.06 -16.18
N ILE A 169 -10.30 -2.69 -15.38
CA ILE A 169 -8.85 -2.78 -15.63
C ILE A 169 -8.59 -3.39 -17.03
N ALA A 170 -9.28 -4.46 -17.39
CA ALA A 170 -9.09 -5.13 -18.69
C ALA A 170 -9.43 -4.22 -19.88
N ASN A 171 -10.36 -3.27 -19.71
CA ASN A 171 -10.77 -2.32 -20.73
C ASN A 171 -9.98 -0.99 -20.68
N THR A 172 -9.06 -0.82 -19.76
CA THR A 172 -8.27 0.40 -19.59
C THR A 172 -6.90 0.24 -20.22
N ASP A 173 -6.57 1.06 -21.21
CA ASP A 173 -5.21 1.16 -21.74
C ASP A 173 -4.27 1.80 -20.70
N ALA A 174 -3.10 1.19 -20.49
CA ALA A 174 -2.17 1.59 -19.41
C ALA A 174 -1.57 2.99 -19.61
N PHE A 175 -1.53 3.51 -20.84
CA PHE A 175 -0.88 4.78 -21.18
C PHE A 175 -1.89 5.89 -21.47
N SER A 176 -2.97 5.60 -22.18
CA SER A 176 -3.96 6.58 -22.62
C SER A 176 -5.30 6.48 -21.88
N GLY A 177 -5.58 5.36 -21.23
CA GLY A 177 -6.86 5.11 -20.56
C GLY A 177 -6.92 5.57 -19.12
N VAL A 178 -5.80 6.02 -18.52
CA VAL A 178 -5.69 6.43 -17.13
C VAL A 178 -5.76 7.94 -17.01
N LYS A 179 -6.76 8.45 -16.28
CA LYS A 179 -6.85 9.87 -15.95
C LYS A 179 -5.92 10.18 -14.78
N THR A 180 -5.08 11.18 -14.93
CA THR A 180 -4.14 11.62 -13.89
C THR A 180 -4.01 13.13 -13.85
N MET A 181 -3.54 13.66 -12.71
CA MET A 181 -3.14 15.04 -12.51
C MET A 181 -1.83 15.08 -11.71
N GLY A 182 -1.22 16.26 -11.60
CA GLY A 182 -0.02 16.42 -10.78
C GLY A 182 -0.32 16.14 -9.30
N PHE A 183 0.58 15.44 -8.60
CA PHE A 183 0.37 15.13 -7.17
C PHE A 183 0.28 16.41 -6.33
N ASP A 184 1.19 17.37 -6.56
CA ASP A 184 1.19 18.65 -5.86
C ASP A 184 -0.07 19.47 -6.18
N GLU A 185 -0.59 19.39 -7.40
CA GLU A 185 -1.84 19.99 -7.81
C GLU A 185 -3.03 19.34 -7.06
N ALA A 186 -3.03 18.01 -6.94
CA ALA A 186 -4.05 17.28 -6.19
C ALA A 186 -4.04 17.63 -4.70
N VAL A 187 -2.85 17.86 -4.11
CA VAL A 187 -2.71 18.36 -2.74
C VAL A 187 -3.22 19.80 -2.63
N ALA A 188 -2.80 20.68 -3.52
CA ALA A 188 -3.19 22.10 -3.51
C ALA A 188 -4.70 22.31 -3.71
N SER A 189 -5.35 21.45 -4.52
CA SER A 189 -6.80 21.47 -4.73
C SER A 189 -7.61 20.90 -3.56
N GLY A 190 -6.97 20.27 -2.57
CA GLY A 190 -7.65 19.60 -1.44
C GLY A 190 -8.24 18.24 -1.81
N MET A 191 -7.97 17.70 -3.00
CA MET A 191 -8.36 16.36 -3.39
C MET A 191 -7.48 15.29 -2.72
N VAL A 192 -6.23 15.62 -2.38
CA VAL A 192 -5.37 14.82 -1.50
C VAL A 192 -5.32 15.48 -0.13
N LYS A 193 -5.68 14.73 0.90
CA LYS A 193 -5.68 15.16 2.30
C LYS A 193 -4.79 14.23 3.12
N TRP A 194 -3.95 14.80 3.94
CA TRP A 194 -3.14 14.02 4.87
C TRP A 194 -4.01 13.55 6.05
N ILE A 195 -3.87 12.27 6.40
CA ILE A 195 -4.52 11.71 7.59
C ILE A 195 -3.81 12.28 8.82
N ASP A 196 -4.61 12.89 9.70
CA ASP A 196 -4.16 13.51 10.94
C ASP A 196 -3.79 12.44 12.00
N ASP A 197 -2.84 12.77 12.87
CA ASP A 197 -2.46 11.94 14.03
C ASP A 197 -3.66 11.63 14.95
N ALA A 198 -4.69 12.48 14.98
CA ALA A 198 -5.92 12.23 15.73
C ALA A 198 -6.63 10.92 15.30
N VAL A 199 -6.49 10.49 14.05
CA VAL A 199 -7.00 9.18 13.59
C VAL A 199 -6.23 8.04 14.25
N LEU A 200 -4.90 8.18 14.37
CA LEU A 200 -4.06 7.19 15.06
C LEU A 200 -4.36 7.14 16.56
N GLU A 201 -4.61 8.29 17.19
CA GLU A 201 -5.01 8.34 18.60
C GLU A 201 -6.31 7.56 18.83
N ARG A 202 -7.34 7.79 18.03
CA ARG A 202 -8.59 7.02 18.10
C ARG A 202 -8.39 5.53 17.81
N TYR A 203 -7.45 5.20 16.91
CA TYR A 203 -7.08 3.80 16.67
C TYR A 203 -6.47 3.15 17.91
N TYR A 204 -5.52 3.81 18.58
CA TYR A 204 -4.90 3.29 19.79
C TYR A 204 -5.92 3.11 20.92
N ASP A 205 -6.81 4.07 21.11
CA ASP A 205 -7.89 3.97 22.09
C ASP A 205 -8.82 2.79 21.79
N ALA A 206 -9.17 2.61 20.50
CA ALA A 206 -9.98 1.48 20.06
C ALA A 206 -9.29 0.12 20.32
N VAL A 207 -7.98 0.02 20.09
CA VAL A 207 -7.20 -1.19 20.38
C VAL A 207 -7.18 -1.47 21.89
N LEU A 208 -6.85 -0.48 22.70
CA LEU A 208 -6.78 -0.60 24.15
C LEU A 208 -8.14 -0.95 24.77
N SER A 209 -9.23 -0.43 24.21
CA SER A 209 -10.61 -0.77 24.64
C SER A 209 -10.97 -2.25 24.46
N LYS A 210 -10.21 -3.00 23.66
CA LYS A 210 -10.39 -4.45 23.44
C LYS A 210 -9.50 -5.30 24.33
N SER A 211 -8.71 -4.68 25.22
CA SER A 211 -7.93 -5.42 26.19
C SER A 211 -8.85 -6.26 27.08
N VAL A 212 -8.49 -7.52 27.26
CA VAL A 212 -9.14 -8.45 28.19
C VAL A 212 -8.46 -8.49 29.56
N SER A 213 -7.40 -7.68 29.75
CA SER A 213 -6.70 -7.58 31.04
C SER A 213 -7.61 -6.95 32.08
N SER A 214 -7.65 -7.54 33.24
CA SER A 214 -8.28 -6.96 34.47
C SER A 214 -7.35 -5.99 35.21
N LEU A 215 -6.08 -5.90 34.80
CA LEU A 215 -5.08 -5.02 35.43
C LEU A 215 -5.09 -3.67 34.72
N SER A 216 -4.96 -2.60 35.53
CA SER A 216 -4.69 -1.26 34.97
C SER A 216 -3.25 -1.14 34.45
N ALA A 217 -2.98 -0.11 33.64
CA ALA A 217 -1.63 0.15 33.12
C ALA A 217 -0.61 0.36 34.24
N GLU A 218 -1.02 1.02 35.34
CA GLU A 218 -0.19 1.21 36.55
C GLU A 218 0.14 -0.11 37.21
N GLN A 219 -0.85 -1.00 37.36
CA GLN A 219 -0.64 -2.34 37.96
C GLN A 219 0.25 -3.21 37.06
N VAL A 220 0.16 -3.09 35.74
CA VAL A 220 1.07 -3.77 34.80
C VAL A 220 2.49 -3.22 34.93
N ALA A 221 2.65 -1.90 35.07
CA ALA A 221 3.94 -1.27 35.23
C ALA A 221 4.65 -1.63 36.56
N GLU A 222 3.91 -1.99 37.63
CA GLU A 222 4.46 -2.49 38.88
C GLU A 222 5.05 -3.90 38.75
N ALA A 223 4.66 -4.68 37.75
CA ALA A 223 5.18 -6.02 37.47
C ALA A 223 6.11 -5.97 36.24
N PRO A 224 7.41 -5.67 36.43
CA PRO A 224 8.31 -5.35 35.31
C PRO A 224 8.45 -6.52 34.36
N LEU A 225 7.84 -6.39 33.18
CA LEU A 225 8.04 -7.27 32.03
C LEU A 225 9.12 -6.66 31.13
N LYS A 226 10.24 -7.38 30.95
CA LYS A 226 11.25 -7.02 29.96
C LYS A 226 10.87 -7.62 28.63
N LEU A 227 10.60 -6.77 27.65
CA LEU A 227 10.16 -7.17 26.32
C LEU A 227 11.24 -6.88 25.29
N VAL A 228 11.58 -7.86 24.45
CA VAL A 228 12.35 -7.63 23.23
C VAL A 228 11.37 -7.64 22.06
N TYR A 229 11.41 -6.57 21.27
CA TYR A 229 10.52 -6.37 20.12
C TYR A 229 11.32 -6.10 18.84
N THR A 230 10.85 -6.63 17.73
CA THR A 230 11.35 -6.25 16.41
C THR A 230 10.21 -5.96 15.44
N PRO A 231 10.26 -4.81 14.74
CA PRO A 231 9.37 -4.53 13.61
C PRO A 231 9.83 -5.20 12.30
N LEU A 232 10.97 -5.90 12.26
CA LEU A 232 11.57 -6.53 11.07
C LEU A 232 11.71 -5.54 9.89
N ASN A 233 12.22 -4.33 10.15
CA ASN A 233 12.32 -3.23 9.18
C ASN A 233 10.96 -2.80 8.55
N GLY A 234 9.83 -3.19 9.16
CA GLY A 234 8.47 -2.92 8.69
C GLY A 234 7.77 -1.77 9.42
N THR A 235 6.43 -1.81 9.45
CA THR A 235 5.56 -0.71 9.91
C THR A 235 5.23 -0.73 11.40
N GLY A 236 5.63 -1.77 12.14
CA GLY A 236 5.14 -2.01 13.50
C GLY A 236 5.79 -1.17 14.58
N LEU A 237 6.92 -0.49 14.33
CA LEU A 237 7.68 0.21 15.37
C LEU A 237 6.79 1.11 16.22
N ILE A 238 6.26 2.16 15.62
CA ILE A 238 5.48 3.18 16.35
C ILE A 238 4.18 2.61 16.93
N PRO A 239 3.29 1.97 16.13
CA PRO A 239 1.99 1.56 16.66
C PRO A 239 2.09 0.47 17.74
N VAL A 240 3.03 -0.47 17.63
CA VAL A 240 3.16 -1.54 18.63
C VAL A 240 3.76 -1.01 19.93
N THR A 241 4.85 -0.24 19.88
CA THR A 241 5.45 0.33 21.10
C THR A 241 4.48 1.28 21.80
N THR A 242 3.77 2.14 21.04
CA THR A 242 2.76 3.04 21.61
C THR A 242 1.65 2.30 22.37
N VAL A 243 1.10 1.23 21.78
CA VAL A 243 0.03 0.45 22.44
C VAL A 243 0.57 -0.27 23.68
N LEU A 244 1.77 -0.87 23.59
CA LEU A 244 2.39 -1.55 24.71
C LEU A 244 2.70 -0.60 25.89
N GLU A 245 3.27 0.58 25.60
CA GLU A 245 3.55 1.61 26.60
C GLU A 245 2.28 2.09 27.30
N ARG A 246 1.21 2.34 26.53
CA ARG A 246 -0.10 2.73 27.07
C ARG A 246 -0.76 1.62 27.89
N ALA A 247 -0.42 0.36 27.62
CA ALA A 247 -0.86 -0.79 28.42
C ALA A 247 0.00 -1.04 29.66
N GLY A 248 1.02 -0.19 29.93
CA GLY A 248 1.90 -0.29 31.10
C GLY A 248 3.19 -1.08 30.86
N ILE A 249 3.46 -1.57 29.64
CA ILE A 249 4.69 -2.28 29.29
C ILE A 249 5.69 -1.27 28.76
N THR A 250 6.63 -0.83 29.61
CA THR A 250 7.56 0.28 29.31
C THR A 250 9.01 -0.15 29.13
N ASP A 251 9.41 -1.33 29.63
CA ASP A 251 10.78 -1.87 29.46
C ASP A 251 10.86 -2.65 28.14
N ILE A 252 10.88 -1.89 27.02
CA ILE A 252 10.87 -2.43 25.67
C ILE A 252 12.24 -2.20 25.01
N THR A 253 12.96 -3.28 24.75
CA THR A 253 14.18 -3.25 23.93
C THR A 253 13.81 -3.55 22.47
N VAL A 254 13.93 -2.57 21.60
CA VAL A 254 13.77 -2.77 20.14
C VAL A 254 15.09 -3.23 19.54
N VAL A 255 15.05 -4.31 18.76
CA VAL A 255 16.23 -4.85 18.07
C VAL A 255 16.80 -3.78 17.12
N PRO A 256 18.05 -3.27 17.36
CA PRO A 256 18.56 -2.09 16.68
C PRO A 256 18.67 -2.27 15.16
N GLU A 257 19.12 -3.42 14.70
CA GLU A 257 19.36 -3.72 13.28
C GLU A 257 18.07 -3.81 12.45
N GLN A 258 16.93 -3.99 13.13
CA GLN A 258 15.62 -4.18 12.51
C GLN A 258 14.63 -3.04 12.82
N ARG A 259 15.11 -2.03 13.58
CA ARG A 259 14.30 -0.92 14.08
C ARG A 259 13.78 -0.03 12.95
N GLU A 260 14.70 0.43 12.10
CA GLU A 260 14.36 1.40 11.06
C GLU A 260 13.71 0.71 9.87
N PRO A 261 12.65 1.33 9.30
CA PRO A 261 12.02 0.82 8.10
C PRO A 261 13.01 0.73 6.93
N ASN A 262 13.04 -0.43 6.26
CA ASN A 262 13.92 -0.63 5.12
C ASN A 262 13.29 -1.62 4.13
N GLY A 263 13.06 -1.15 2.89
CA GLY A 263 12.43 -1.96 1.83
C GLY A 263 13.27 -3.11 1.32
N ASP A 264 14.57 -3.12 1.60
CA ASP A 264 15.48 -4.20 1.19
C ASP A 264 15.54 -5.35 2.20
N PHE A 265 14.99 -5.16 3.42
CA PHE A 265 14.95 -6.16 4.49
C PHE A 265 16.30 -6.85 4.73
N PRO A 266 17.41 -6.11 4.98
CA PRO A 266 18.78 -6.64 4.95
C PRO A 266 19.04 -7.74 6.00
N THR A 267 18.27 -7.75 7.07
CA THR A 267 18.37 -8.73 8.17
C THR A 267 17.27 -9.79 8.12
N CYS A 268 16.35 -9.68 7.16
CA CYS A 268 15.21 -10.59 7.02
C CYS A 268 14.85 -10.78 5.53
N PRO A 269 15.76 -11.41 4.72
CA PRO A 269 15.56 -11.57 3.27
C PRO A 269 14.35 -12.43 2.92
N TYR A 270 13.94 -13.31 3.84
CA TYR A 270 12.72 -14.12 3.76
C TYR A 270 11.79 -13.78 4.92
N PRO A 271 11.00 -12.67 4.80
CA PRO A 271 10.22 -12.14 5.92
C PRO A 271 8.95 -12.96 6.24
N ASN A 272 8.70 -14.04 5.53
CA ASN A 272 7.63 -14.99 5.86
C ASN A 272 8.09 -15.90 7.01
N PRO A 273 7.45 -15.86 8.19
CA PRO A 273 7.81 -16.66 9.35
C PRO A 273 7.57 -18.16 9.15
#